data_f9f8d0412765d8ab5118847617479514
#
_entry.id   f9f8d0412765d8ab5118847617479514
#
_cell.length_a   1.000
_cell.length_b   1.000
_cell.length_c   1.000
_cell.angle_alpha   90.00
_cell.angle_beta   90.00
_cell.angle_gamma   90.00
#
_symmetry.space_group_name_H-M   'P 1'
#
loop_
_entity.id
_entity.type
_entity.pdbx_description
1 polymer ?
#
loop_
_entity_poly.entity_id
_entity_poly.type
_entity_poly.pdbx_seq_one_letter_code
_entity_poly.pdbx_strand_id
1 'polypeptide(L)'
;MTVIAGILKENPNQAFALIIEPDSLPNLVTNSDLKTCQDSEAGYEEGVAYALKELNLDNVVMYIDAGHGGWLGWNDNLKPGAQGLAKVYKAAGSPSQVRGISTNIAGWNAW
;
A
#
# COMPACT_ATOMS: atom_id res chain seq x y z
N MET A 1 -3.14 3.53 -13.20
CA MET A 1 -2.04 2.53 -13.18
C MET A 1 -1.45 2.22 -14.54
N THR A 2 -2.24 1.94 -15.56
CA THR A 2 -1.74 1.57 -16.90
C THR A 2 -0.75 2.58 -17.50
N VAL A 3 -1.02 3.89 -17.35
CA VAL A 3 -0.11 4.96 -17.85
C VAL A 3 1.23 4.92 -17.10
N ILE A 4 1.20 4.81 -15.76
CA ILE A 4 2.42 4.72 -14.94
C ILE A 4 3.22 3.48 -15.32
N ALA A 5 2.58 2.32 -15.41
CA ALA A 5 3.23 1.09 -15.84
C ALA A 5 3.86 1.20 -17.24
N GLY A 6 3.21 1.93 -18.16
CA GLY A 6 3.75 2.23 -19.48
C GLY A 6 5.06 3.02 -19.40
N ILE A 7 5.07 4.11 -18.64
CA ILE A 7 6.27 4.95 -18.44
C ILE A 7 7.44 4.14 -17.83
N LEU A 8 7.15 3.29 -16.84
CA LEU A 8 8.17 2.45 -16.22
C LEU A 8 8.76 1.42 -17.18
N LYS A 9 7.91 0.80 -18.02
CA LYS A 9 8.34 -0.16 -19.06
C LYS A 9 9.16 0.49 -20.16
N GLU A 10 8.88 1.75 -20.51
CA GLU A 10 9.64 2.51 -21.51
C GLU A 10 11.04 2.90 -21.02
N ASN A 11 11.30 2.78 -19.72
CA ASN A 11 12.59 3.13 -19.11
C ASN A 11 13.24 1.91 -18.39
N PRO A 12 13.50 0.81 -19.10
CA PRO A 12 13.92 -0.46 -18.48
C PRO A 12 15.31 -0.41 -17.83
N ASN A 13 16.13 0.58 -18.21
CA ASN A 13 17.48 0.77 -17.65
C ASN A 13 17.50 1.66 -16.40
N GLN A 14 16.35 2.14 -15.96
CA GLN A 14 16.20 2.91 -14.72
C GLN A 14 15.54 2.04 -13.64
N ALA A 15 16.07 2.12 -12.42
CA ALA A 15 15.47 1.49 -11.26
C ALA A 15 14.52 2.47 -10.55
N PHE A 16 13.36 1.98 -10.16
CA PHE A 16 12.32 2.77 -9.47
C PHE A 16 11.99 2.14 -8.12
N ALA A 17 11.88 2.98 -7.09
CA ALA A 17 11.32 2.62 -5.80
C ALA A 17 9.99 3.36 -5.62
N LEU A 18 8.90 2.61 -5.43
CA LEU A 18 7.56 3.17 -5.33
C LEU A 18 6.98 2.93 -3.94
N ILE A 19 6.34 3.95 -3.38
CA ILE A 19 5.47 3.82 -2.23
C ILE A 19 4.04 3.75 -2.76
N ILE A 20 3.33 2.68 -2.42
CA ILE A 20 2.00 2.43 -2.97
C ILE A 20 0.92 2.95 -2.02
N GLU A 21 0.09 3.82 -2.55
CA GLU A 21 -1.13 4.37 -1.96
C GLU A 21 -0.93 4.91 -0.52
N PRO A 22 -0.11 5.97 -0.34
CA PRO A 22 0.02 6.63 0.96
C PRO A 22 -1.33 6.94 1.59
N ASP A 23 -1.46 6.65 2.89
CA ASP A 23 -2.66 6.85 3.72
C ASP A 23 -3.86 5.92 3.43
N SER A 24 -3.93 5.21 2.32
CA SER A 24 -5.14 4.47 1.92
C SER A 24 -5.50 3.32 2.87
N LEU A 25 -4.66 2.30 2.96
CA LEU A 25 -4.90 1.13 3.83
C LEU A 25 -4.90 1.48 5.33
N PRO A 26 -4.01 2.34 5.84
CA PRO A 26 -4.06 2.79 7.23
C PRO A 26 -5.39 3.45 7.60
N ASN A 27 -6.00 4.22 6.71
CA ASN A 27 -7.30 4.84 6.93
C ASN A 27 -8.44 3.80 7.10
N LEU A 28 -8.39 2.68 6.41
CA LEU A 28 -9.38 1.61 6.57
C LEU A 28 -9.38 1.04 7.99
N VAL A 29 -8.21 0.97 8.62
CA VAL A 29 -8.05 0.48 10.00
C VAL A 29 -8.54 1.52 11.01
N THR A 30 -8.10 2.75 10.88
CA THR A 30 -8.34 3.81 11.89
C THR A 30 -9.75 4.40 11.81
N ASN A 31 -10.45 4.27 10.68
CA ASN A 31 -11.79 4.78 10.45
C ASN A 31 -12.80 3.67 10.14
N SER A 32 -12.55 2.47 10.64
CA SER A 32 -13.38 1.28 10.38
C SER A 32 -14.81 1.37 10.93
N ASP A 33 -15.09 2.28 11.85
CA ASP A 33 -16.40 2.59 12.41
C ASP A 33 -17.25 3.52 11.51
N LEU A 34 -16.62 4.21 10.57
CA LEU A 34 -17.31 5.09 9.64
C LEU A 34 -17.94 4.29 8.49
N LYS A 35 -19.25 4.48 8.29
CA LYS A 35 -19.97 3.78 7.21
C LYS A 35 -19.37 4.04 5.83
N THR A 36 -18.97 5.26 5.53
CA THR A 36 -18.34 5.62 4.25
C THR A 36 -17.02 4.88 4.03
N CYS A 37 -16.27 4.64 5.09
CA CYS A 37 -15.04 3.86 5.03
C CYS A 37 -15.34 2.38 4.77
N GLN A 38 -16.32 1.80 5.49
CA GLN A 38 -16.78 0.43 5.26
C GLN A 38 -17.27 0.20 3.82
N ASP A 39 -18.06 1.15 3.30
CA ASP A 39 -18.62 1.07 1.94
C ASP A 39 -17.54 1.16 0.84
N SER A 40 -16.38 1.77 1.13
CA SER A 40 -15.26 1.92 0.19
C SER A 40 -14.14 0.89 0.37
N GLU A 41 -14.16 0.08 1.42
CA GLU A 41 -13.08 -0.85 1.79
C GLU A 41 -12.68 -1.77 0.62
N ALA A 42 -13.66 -2.44 0.00
CA ALA A 42 -13.41 -3.34 -1.11
C ALA A 42 -12.73 -2.63 -2.29
N GLY A 43 -13.16 -1.41 -2.61
CA GLY A 43 -12.56 -0.61 -3.69
C GLY A 43 -11.10 -0.23 -3.41
N TYR A 44 -10.76 0.13 -2.16
CA TYR A 44 -9.37 0.39 -1.78
C TYR A 44 -8.51 -0.86 -1.86
N GLU A 45 -8.97 -1.97 -1.31
CA GLU A 45 -8.23 -3.23 -1.32
C GLU A 45 -7.99 -3.75 -2.74
N GLU A 46 -9.02 -3.74 -3.58
CA GLU A 46 -8.93 -4.14 -4.99
C GLU A 46 -8.02 -3.19 -5.79
N GLY A 47 -8.11 -1.89 -5.55
CA GLY A 47 -7.29 -0.87 -6.19
C GLY A 47 -5.81 -1.03 -5.85
N VAL A 48 -5.46 -1.23 -4.58
CA VAL A 48 -4.08 -1.47 -4.16
C VAL A 48 -3.56 -2.80 -4.71
N ALA A 49 -4.34 -3.88 -4.63
CA ALA A 49 -3.95 -5.18 -5.20
C ALA A 49 -3.72 -5.09 -6.71
N TYR A 50 -4.57 -4.35 -7.43
CA TYR A 50 -4.39 -4.08 -8.85
C TYR A 50 -3.09 -3.31 -9.14
N ALA A 51 -2.81 -2.26 -8.37
CA ALA A 51 -1.59 -1.49 -8.50
C ALA A 51 -0.34 -2.36 -8.31
N LEU A 52 -0.33 -3.18 -7.26
CA LEU A 52 0.79 -4.10 -6.99
C LEU A 52 1.03 -5.11 -8.12
N LYS A 53 -0.03 -5.57 -8.79
CA LYS A 53 0.09 -6.46 -9.96
C LYS A 53 0.66 -5.73 -11.16
N GLU A 54 0.08 -4.58 -11.52
CA GLU A 54 0.45 -3.82 -12.71
C GLU A 54 1.88 -3.27 -12.64
N LEU A 55 2.36 -2.92 -11.45
CA LEU A 55 3.67 -2.34 -11.21
C LEU A 55 4.73 -3.37 -10.83
N ASN A 56 4.42 -4.67 -10.88
CA ASN A 56 5.36 -5.75 -10.62
C ASN A 56 6.29 -5.96 -11.83
N LEU A 57 7.20 -5.02 -12.04
CA LEU A 57 8.15 -4.97 -13.15
C LEU A 57 9.58 -5.19 -12.65
N ASP A 58 10.46 -5.74 -13.49
CA ASP A 58 11.84 -6.10 -13.12
C ASP A 58 12.67 -4.90 -12.62
N ASN A 59 12.39 -3.70 -13.14
CA ASN A 59 13.06 -2.46 -12.78
C ASN A 59 12.38 -1.67 -11.65
N VAL A 60 11.38 -2.26 -10.99
CA VAL A 60 10.59 -1.60 -9.93
C VAL A 60 10.71 -2.39 -8.63
N VAL A 61 10.88 -1.69 -7.51
CA VAL A 61 10.62 -2.22 -6.17
C VAL A 61 9.50 -1.43 -5.52
N MET A 62 8.64 -2.11 -4.77
CA MET A 62 7.47 -1.50 -4.16
C MET A 62 7.47 -1.69 -2.64
N TYR A 63 6.96 -0.66 -1.96
CA TYR A 63 6.67 -0.69 -0.53
C TYR A 63 5.22 -0.26 -0.33
N ILE A 64 4.47 -0.99 0.47
CA ILE A 64 3.08 -0.63 0.79
C ILE A 64 3.11 0.35 1.95
N ASP A 65 2.36 1.44 1.87
CA ASP A 65 2.27 2.38 2.98
C ASP A 65 1.58 1.74 4.19
N ALA A 66 2.21 1.88 5.35
CA ALA A 66 1.71 1.41 6.64
C ALA A 66 1.44 2.57 7.62
N GLY A 67 1.26 3.78 7.10
CA GLY A 67 0.93 4.97 7.89
C GLY A 67 2.05 5.39 8.85
N HIS A 68 1.67 5.77 10.05
CA HIS A 68 2.61 6.24 11.07
C HIS A 68 2.19 5.77 12.47
N GLY A 69 3.06 6.02 13.47
CA GLY A 69 2.86 5.57 14.84
C GLY A 69 1.58 6.09 15.52
N GLY A 70 1.09 7.27 15.11
CA GLY A 70 -0.18 7.82 15.57
C GLY A 70 -1.42 7.10 14.99
N TRP A 71 -1.24 6.19 14.03
CA TRP A 71 -2.30 5.37 13.42
C TRP A 71 -2.12 3.90 13.77
N LEU A 72 -1.24 3.21 13.08
CA LEU A 72 -1.04 1.76 13.23
C LEU A 72 -0.15 1.37 14.42
N GLY A 73 0.51 2.34 15.07
CA GLY A 73 1.32 2.10 16.27
C GLY A 73 0.51 1.83 17.54
N TRP A 74 -0.79 2.12 17.56
CA TRP A 74 -1.67 1.77 18.68
C TRP A 74 -1.92 0.27 18.72
N ASN A 75 -1.92 -0.31 19.95
CA ASN A 75 -2.07 -1.75 20.15
C ASN A 75 -3.29 -2.35 19.43
N ASP A 76 -4.42 -1.64 19.47
CA ASP A 76 -5.67 -2.10 18.85
C ASP A 76 -5.64 -2.04 17.32
N ASN A 77 -4.80 -1.21 16.73
CA ASN A 77 -4.67 -1.03 15.30
C ASN A 77 -3.55 -1.89 14.67
N LEU A 78 -2.58 -2.31 15.45
CA LEU A 78 -1.39 -3.01 14.96
C LEU A 78 -1.75 -4.33 14.25
N LYS A 79 -2.57 -5.15 14.91
CA LYS A 79 -2.99 -6.45 14.35
C LYS A 79 -3.92 -6.29 13.13
N PRO A 80 -4.99 -5.48 13.17
CA PRO A 80 -5.81 -5.21 11.97
C PRO A 80 -4.99 -4.64 10.82
N GLY A 81 -4.06 -3.72 11.09
CA GLY A 81 -3.17 -3.15 10.09
C GLY A 81 -2.31 -4.22 9.40
N ALA A 82 -1.64 -5.06 10.18
CA ALA A 82 -0.84 -6.16 9.65
C ALA A 82 -1.68 -7.15 8.81
N GLN A 83 -2.91 -7.43 9.25
CA GLN A 83 -3.83 -8.31 8.53
C GLN A 83 -4.28 -7.69 7.20
N GLY A 84 -4.61 -6.39 7.17
CA GLY A 84 -4.99 -5.66 5.96
C GLY A 84 -3.86 -5.63 4.93
N LEU A 85 -2.65 -5.31 5.35
CA LEU A 85 -1.46 -5.33 4.49
C LEU A 85 -1.22 -6.73 3.90
N ALA A 86 -1.29 -7.77 4.73
CA ALA A 86 -1.12 -9.16 4.29
C ALA A 86 -2.24 -9.61 3.33
N LYS A 87 -3.48 -9.16 3.56
CA LYS A 87 -4.64 -9.46 2.71
C LYS A 87 -4.43 -8.91 1.30
N VAL A 88 -4.06 -7.64 1.18
CA VAL A 88 -3.84 -6.99 -0.11
C VAL A 88 -2.64 -7.58 -0.85
N TYR A 89 -1.53 -7.84 -0.15
CA TYR A 89 -0.36 -8.50 -0.73
C TYR A 89 -0.71 -9.87 -1.33
N LYS A 90 -1.46 -10.70 -0.59
CA LYS A 90 -1.94 -12.01 -1.07
C LYS A 90 -2.91 -11.88 -2.24
N ALA A 91 -3.86 -10.94 -2.18
CA ALA A 91 -4.81 -10.67 -3.26
C ALA A 91 -4.11 -10.23 -4.56
N ALA A 92 -2.97 -9.57 -4.45
CA ALA A 92 -2.10 -9.23 -5.58
C ALA A 92 -1.32 -10.43 -6.15
N GLY A 93 -1.39 -11.61 -5.54
CA GLY A 93 -0.63 -12.79 -5.93
C GLY A 93 0.79 -12.83 -5.37
N SER A 94 1.03 -12.13 -4.27
CA SER A 94 2.34 -12.05 -3.59
C SER A 94 3.48 -11.63 -4.52
N PRO A 95 3.37 -10.46 -5.19
CA PRO A 95 4.31 -10.05 -6.21
C PRO A 95 5.75 -9.91 -5.64
N SER A 96 6.73 -10.42 -6.38
CA SER A 96 8.13 -10.49 -5.94
C SER A 96 8.79 -9.12 -5.74
N GLN A 97 8.27 -8.08 -6.40
CA GLN A 97 8.81 -6.73 -6.30
C GLN A 97 8.27 -5.92 -5.12
N VAL A 98 7.32 -6.45 -4.37
CA VAL A 98 6.95 -5.91 -3.06
C VAL A 98 8.00 -6.36 -2.05
N ARG A 99 8.81 -5.42 -1.58
CA ARG A 99 9.97 -5.67 -0.71
C ARG A 99 9.69 -5.42 0.77
N GLY A 100 8.56 -4.80 1.09
CA GLY A 100 8.20 -4.52 2.46
C GLY A 100 7.11 -3.46 2.59
N ILE A 101 7.10 -2.83 3.73
CA ILE A 101 6.23 -1.71 4.06
C ILE A 101 7.08 -0.45 4.27
N SER A 102 6.43 0.71 4.15
CA SER A 102 7.04 2.00 4.45
C SER A 102 6.15 2.75 5.46
N THR A 103 6.76 3.49 6.37
CA THR A 103 6.06 4.26 7.38
C THR A 103 6.47 5.73 7.33
N ASN A 104 5.65 6.62 7.88
CA ASN A 104 5.91 8.06 7.97
C ASN A 104 6.09 8.76 6.61
N ILE A 105 5.40 8.29 5.57
CA ILE A 105 5.50 8.85 4.22
C ILE A 105 4.64 10.10 4.09
N ALA A 106 3.37 10.03 4.47
CA ALA A 106 2.40 11.11 4.31
C ALA A 106 2.12 11.89 5.61
N GLY A 107 2.60 11.42 6.73
CA GLY A 107 2.43 12.06 8.05
C GLY A 107 3.76 12.47 8.66
N TRP A 108 3.76 13.59 9.40
CA TRP A 108 4.88 13.95 10.22
C TRP A 108 4.88 13.12 11.52
N ASN A 109 6.02 12.59 11.89
CA ASN A 109 6.22 11.87 13.13
C ASN A 109 7.59 12.23 13.74
N ALA A 110 7.64 12.37 15.06
CA ALA A 110 8.90 12.60 15.75
C ALA A 110 9.80 11.36 15.70
N TRP A 111 11.10 11.62 15.65
CA TRP A 111 12.14 10.59 15.71
C TRP A 111 12.24 9.99 17.11
#